data_1a9766e9422b01facc404ba36685e008
#
_entry.id   1a9766e9422b01facc404ba36685e008
#
_cell.length_a   1.000
_cell.length_b   1.000
_cell.length_c   1.000
_cell.angle_alpha   90.00
_cell.angle_beta   90.00
_cell.angle_gamma   90.00
#
_symmetry.space_group_name_H-M   'P 1'
#
loop_
_entity.id
_entity.type
_entity.pdbx_description
1 polymer ?
#
loop_
_entity_poly.entity_id
_entity_poly.type
_entity_poly.pdbx_seq_one_letter_code
_entity_poly.pdbx_strand_id
1 'polypeptide(L)'
;MILQANCGTTAMGIMPHSDIEQALELALGLDIPFWPQLPNVSLYEDMYVQTSEHFPGITIDFERGRLVFSTARFQEELEDYYTKMEHPETYALTTEYSRVFKKFLSRDLQGYKAIRGQITGPVSFGFKVLDETFKPIIYNEEAKTILFDFIQKKANVQYQELKAKNQNAFVWVDEPGLGYVFSGLSGYNDQHAKEDYYNFIQGLEGPKGLHLCADVNLPYLLELGIEILSFDAFQIGFMPKEYAGSVSEFLKKGGVISWGIVPTESSILLIQTPEKLASTLSNYWEVISDNTGLALRQIAEQALIAPARCCLRDIGTETTGKCEIPNVEEKIVEKAFSFLQEISQILREKFEL
;
A
#
# COMPACT_ATOMS: atom_id res chain seq x y z
N MET A 1 0.69 -12.61 18.06
CA MET A 1 1.42 -12.05 16.89
C MET A 1 0.65 -12.46 15.67
N ILE A 2 0.27 -11.48 14.84
CA ILE A 2 -0.59 -11.69 13.68
C ILE A 2 0.21 -12.34 12.54
N LEU A 3 1.50 -12.02 12.44
CA LEU A 3 2.42 -12.47 11.42
C LEU A 3 3.82 -12.58 11.99
N GLN A 4 4.50 -13.69 11.75
CA GLN A 4 5.94 -13.81 12.03
C GLN A 4 6.73 -13.11 10.91
N ALA A 5 7.00 -11.83 11.10
CA ALA A 5 7.64 -10.99 10.09
C ALA A 5 9.15 -11.32 9.95
N ASN A 6 9.91 -11.37 11.05
CA ASN A 6 11.32 -11.77 11.11
C ASN A 6 12.18 -11.14 10.01
N CYS A 7 12.10 -9.81 9.84
CA CYS A 7 12.76 -9.06 8.77
C CYS A 7 12.43 -9.59 7.36
N GLY A 8 11.24 -10.19 7.18
CA GLY A 8 10.78 -10.69 5.88
C GLY A 8 10.59 -9.58 4.87
N THR A 9 10.71 -9.94 3.60
CA THR A 9 10.62 -9.01 2.48
C THR A 9 9.23 -8.95 1.87
N THR A 10 8.79 -7.76 1.50
CA THR A 10 7.59 -7.50 0.67
C THR A 10 7.79 -6.20 -0.11
N ALA A 11 6.86 -5.84 -1.02
CA ALA A 11 7.00 -4.59 -1.78
C ALA A 11 5.64 -3.95 -2.08
N MET A 12 5.63 -2.75 -2.68
CA MET A 12 4.41 -2.06 -3.11
C MET A 12 3.83 -2.73 -4.37
N GLY A 13 2.51 -2.67 -4.52
CA GLY A 13 1.79 -3.35 -5.61
C GLY A 13 2.16 -2.83 -7.00
N ILE A 14 2.35 -1.53 -7.16
CA ILE A 14 2.58 -0.91 -8.46
C ILE A 14 4.00 -1.17 -8.94
N MET A 15 4.13 -1.76 -10.14
CA MET A 15 5.40 -2.05 -10.81
C MET A 15 5.38 -1.56 -12.26
N PRO A 16 6.55 -1.16 -12.82
CA PRO A 16 6.65 -0.62 -14.18
C PRO A 16 6.66 -1.69 -15.28
N HIS A 17 6.59 -2.95 -14.94
CA HIS A 17 6.74 -4.06 -15.87
C HIS A 17 5.64 -4.10 -16.93
N SER A 18 6.04 -4.46 -18.14
CA SER A 18 5.15 -4.73 -19.27
C SER A 18 4.86 -6.22 -19.48
N ASP A 19 5.66 -7.10 -18.87
CA ASP A 19 5.43 -8.55 -18.85
C ASP A 19 4.86 -9.01 -17.50
N ILE A 20 3.67 -9.61 -17.54
CA ILE A 20 2.95 -10.08 -16.36
C ILE A 20 3.71 -11.20 -15.64
N GLU A 21 4.29 -12.16 -16.40
CA GLU A 21 4.96 -13.31 -15.80
C GLU A 21 6.25 -12.87 -15.10
N GLN A 22 7.04 -12.00 -15.73
CA GLN A 22 8.24 -11.45 -15.12
C GLN A 22 7.92 -10.70 -13.82
N ALA A 23 6.89 -9.87 -13.82
CA ALA A 23 6.46 -9.13 -12.62
C ALA A 23 5.99 -10.08 -11.50
N LEU A 24 5.22 -11.11 -11.86
CA LEU A 24 4.74 -12.11 -10.91
C LEU A 24 5.90 -12.92 -10.30
N GLU A 25 6.86 -13.38 -11.11
CA GLU A 25 8.01 -14.13 -10.60
C GLU A 25 8.85 -13.29 -9.63
N LEU A 26 9.05 -12.00 -9.92
CA LEU A 26 9.73 -11.10 -8.98
C LEU A 26 8.95 -10.95 -7.66
N ALA A 27 7.63 -10.76 -7.73
CA ALA A 27 6.80 -10.63 -6.54
C ALA A 27 6.73 -11.94 -5.73
N LEU A 28 6.69 -13.09 -6.40
CA LEU A 28 6.72 -14.42 -5.79
C LEU A 28 8.08 -14.77 -5.19
N GLY A 29 9.15 -14.09 -5.59
CA GLY A 29 10.49 -14.23 -5.01
C GLY A 29 10.66 -13.59 -3.61
N LEU A 30 9.67 -12.86 -3.10
CA LEU A 30 9.71 -12.23 -1.79
C LEU A 30 9.13 -13.16 -0.70
N ASP A 31 9.49 -12.93 0.57
CA ASP A 31 8.99 -13.74 1.70
C ASP A 31 7.47 -13.61 1.87
N ILE A 32 6.91 -12.44 1.59
CA ILE A 32 5.47 -12.17 1.56
C ILE A 32 5.14 -11.64 0.18
N PRO A 33 4.74 -12.53 -0.74
CA PRO A 33 4.39 -12.13 -2.09
C PRO A 33 3.08 -11.36 -2.15
N PHE A 34 2.94 -10.62 -3.22
CA PHE A 34 1.78 -9.82 -3.55
C PHE A 34 1.45 -9.95 -5.05
N TRP A 35 0.26 -9.55 -5.45
CA TRP A 35 -0.07 -9.46 -6.87
C TRP A 35 0.31 -8.07 -7.42
N PRO A 36 1.16 -8.00 -8.47
CA PRO A 36 1.54 -6.71 -9.05
C PRO A 36 0.39 -5.97 -9.73
N GLN A 37 0.41 -4.63 -9.63
CA GLN A 37 -0.42 -3.72 -10.42
C GLN A 37 0.44 -3.16 -11.55
N LEU A 38 0.05 -3.39 -12.80
CA LEU A 38 0.89 -3.20 -13.99
C LEU A 38 0.26 -2.22 -14.99
N PRO A 39 0.21 -0.91 -14.70
CA PRO A 39 -0.43 0.06 -15.59
C PRO A 39 0.22 0.15 -16.98
N ASN A 40 1.47 -0.28 -17.14
CA ASN A 40 2.12 -0.37 -18.45
C ASN A 40 1.63 -1.56 -19.30
N VAL A 41 0.97 -2.55 -18.70
CA VAL A 41 0.30 -3.63 -19.44
C VAL A 41 -1.06 -3.17 -19.93
N SER A 42 -1.82 -2.50 -19.09
CA SER A 42 -3.17 -2.00 -19.40
C SER A 42 -3.59 -0.97 -18.37
N LEU A 43 -4.36 0.04 -18.77
CA LEU A 43 -4.98 0.98 -17.86
C LEU A 43 -5.90 0.29 -16.83
N TYR A 44 -6.50 -0.85 -17.17
CA TYR A 44 -7.27 -1.67 -16.23
C TYR A 44 -6.42 -2.25 -15.09
N GLU A 45 -5.11 -2.36 -15.24
CA GLU A 45 -4.19 -2.79 -14.18
C GLU A 45 -3.69 -1.63 -13.30
N ASP A 46 -4.20 -0.41 -13.52
CA ASP A 46 -3.93 0.74 -12.65
C ASP A 46 -4.73 0.64 -11.34
N MET A 47 -4.10 1.00 -10.21
CA MET A 47 -4.68 0.86 -8.88
C MET A 47 -6.00 1.64 -8.68
N TYR A 48 -6.11 2.82 -9.24
CA TYR A 48 -7.33 3.64 -9.15
C TYR A 48 -8.44 3.07 -10.02
N VAL A 49 -8.10 2.61 -11.22
CA VAL A 49 -9.04 1.98 -12.15
C VAL A 49 -9.59 0.68 -11.55
N GLN A 50 -8.75 -0.15 -10.99
CA GLN A 50 -9.17 -1.38 -10.30
C GLN A 50 -10.10 -1.09 -9.10
N THR A 51 -9.77 -0.07 -8.33
CA THR A 51 -10.60 0.35 -7.19
C THR A 51 -11.95 0.88 -7.66
N SER A 52 -12.04 1.53 -8.83
CA SER A 52 -13.26 2.12 -9.36
C SER A 52 -14.27 1.14 -9.95
N GLU A 53 -13.88 -0.12 -10.20
CA GLU A 53 -14.75 -1.10 -10.84
C GLU A 53 -16.07 -1.26 -10.07
N HIS A 54 -17.18 -1.01 -10.74
CA HIS A 54 -18.57 -1.01 -10.22
C HIS A 54 -18.92 0.14 -9.25
N PHE A 55 -18.04 1.12 -9.03
CA PHE A 55 -18.43 2.32 -8.29
C PHE A 55 -19.33 3.21 -9.15
N PRO A 56 -20.53 3.62 -8.65
CA PRO A 56 -21.48 4.38 -9.46
C PRO A 56 -20.93 5.76 -9.85
N GLY A 57 -21.30 6.22 -11.04
CA GLY A 57 -20.94 7.54 -11.55
C GLY A 57 -19.54 7.65 -12.14
N ILE A 58 -18.71 6.60 -12.12
CA ILE A 58 -17.35 6.65 -12.66
C ILE A 58 -17.30 6.11 -14.09
N THR A 59 -16.50 6.79 -14.91
CA THR A 59 -16.10 6.35 -16.25
C THR A 59 -14.59 6.44 -16.42
N ILE A 60 -14.04 5.59 -17.28
CA ILE A 60 -12.61 5.62 -17.64
C ILE A 60 -12.44 6.44 -18.90
N ASP A 61 -11.71 7.55 -18.81
CA ASP A 61 -11.25 8.32 -19.95
C ASP A 61 -9.93 7.72 -20.47
N PHE A 62 -10.04 6.78 -21.41
CA PHE A 62 -8.89 6.08 -21.98
C PHE A 62 -7.93 6.99 -22.74
N GLU A 63 -8.44 8.08 -23.35
CA GLU A 63 -7.60 9.01 -24.10
C GLU A 63 -6.67 9.79 -23.18
N ARG A 64 -7.15 10.14 -21.99
CA ARG A 64 -6.39 10.89 -20.99
C ARG A 64 -5.82 10.03 -19.86
N GLY A 65 -6.10 8.73 -19.87
CA GLY A 65 -5.62 7.80 -18.86
C GLY A 65 -6.07 8.16 -17.44
N ARG A 66 -7.35 8.53 -17.26
CA ARG A 66 -7.87 8.97 -15.95
C ARG A 66 -9.31 8.54 -15.71
N LEU A 67 -9.70 8.54 -14.44
CA LEU A 67 -11.08 8.39 -14.02
C LEU A 67 -11.79 9.74 -14.05
N VAL A 68 -13.08 9.73 -14.42
CA VAL A 68 -13.98 10.88 -14.40
C VAL A 68 -15.23 10.48 -13.63
N PHE A 69 -15.63 11.30 -12.68
CA PHE A 69 -16.88 11.16 -11.95
C PHE A 69 -17.92 12.12 -12.53
N SER A 70 -19.13 11.62 -12.75
CA SER A 70 -20.28 12.43 -13.15
C SER A 70 -21.37 12.36 -12.09
N THR A 71 -21.72 13.50 -11.52
CA THR A 71 -22.78 13.61 -10.51
C THR A 71 -24.13 13.15 -11.05
N ALA A 72 -24.47 13.48 -12.29
CA ALA A 72 -25.71 13.06 -12.91
C ALA A 72 -25.78 11.54 -13.06
N ARG A 73 -24.73 10.93 -13.61
CA ARG A 73 -24.64 9.48 -13.77
C ARG A 73 -24.62 8.75 -12.42
N PHE A 74 -23.97 9.32 -11.41
CA PHE A 74 -23.98 8.78 -10.06
C PHE A 74 -25.40 8.65 -9.52
N GLN A 75 -26.21 9.69 -9.65
CA GLN A 75 -27.61 9.66 -9.22
C GLN A 75 -28.45 8.65 -10.02
N GLU A 76 -28.21 8.52 -11.32
CA GLU A 76 -28.90 7.55 -12.19
C GLU A 76 -28.57 6.09 -11.81
N GLU A 77 -27.32 5.83 -11.40
CA GLU A 77 -26.82 4.48 -11.10
C GLU A 77 -27.03 4.06 -9.65
N LEU A 78 -27.42 4.98 -8.74
CA LEU A 78 -27.59 4.68 -7.31
C LEU A 78 -28.63 3.61 -7.03
N GLU A 79 -29.78 3.63 -7.69
CA GLU A 79 -30.83 2.63 -7.46
C GLU A 79 -30.34 1.22 -7.81
N ASP A 80 -29.67 1.07 -8.95
CA ASP A 80 -29.07 -0.20 -9.36
C ASP A 80 -27.94 -0.63 -8.40
N TYR A 81 -27.10 0.31 -7.95
CA TYR A 81 -26.07 0.04 -6.95
C TYR A 81 -26.67 -0.49 -5.64
N TYR A 82 -27.69 0.16 -5.11
CA TYR A 82 -28.35 -0.28 -3.85
C TYR A 82 -28.97 -1.67 -3.96
N THR A 83 -29.43 -2.09 -5.14
CA THR A 83 -29.92 -3.47 -5.32
C THR A 83 -28.81 -4.52 -5.29
N LYS A 84 -27.57 -4.12 -5.59
CA LYS A 84 -26.39 -4.99 -5.72
C LYS A 84 -25.42 -4.92 -4.55
N MET A 85 -25.57 -3.91 -3.67
CA MET A 85 -24.58 -3.62 -2.63
C MET A 85 -24.40 -4.72 -1.58
N GLU A 86 -25.35 -5.65 -1.46
CA GLU A 86 -25.26 -6.79 -0.57
C GLU A 86 -24.64 -8.04 -1.23
N HIS A 87 -24.32 -7.96 -2.54
CA HIS A 87 -23.74 -9.06 -3.29
C HIS A 87 -22.21 -8.91 -3.36
N PRO A 88 -21.43 -9.88 -2.81
CA PRO A 88 -19.96 -9.80 -2.83
C PRO A 88 -19.36 -9.67 -4.24
N GLU A 89 -20.05 -10.21 -5.24
CA GLU A 89 -19.62 -10.14 -6.64
C GLU A 89 -19.51 -8.70 -7.15
N THR A 90 -20.26 -7.75 -6.57
CA THR A 90 -20.18 -6.32 -6.88
C THR A 90 -18.83 -5.72 -6.56
N TYR A 91 -18.09 -6.32 -5.63
CA TYR A 91 -16.82 -5.82 -5.12
C TYR A 91 -15.61 -6.64 -5.60
N ALA A 92 -15.84 -7.79 -6.22
CA ALA A 92 -14.77 -8.63 -6.74
C ALA A 92 -14.12 -8.00 -7.97
N LEU A 93 -12.79 -8.05 -8.05
CA LEU A 93 -12.07 -7.68 -9.27
C LEU A 93 -12.34 -8.70 -10.38
N THR A 94 -12.87 -8.24 -11.51
CA THR A 94 -13.05 -9.11 -12.68
C THR A 94 -11.73 -9.37 -13.39
N THR A 95 -11.71 -10.36 -14.28
CA THR A 95 -10.53 -10.65 -15.12
C THR A 95 -10.21 -9.48 -16.08
N GLU A 96 -11.20 -8.66 -16.42
CA GLU A 96 -10.99 -7.47 -17.24
C GLU A 96 -10.18 -6.41 -16.49
N TYR A 97 -10.50 -6.16 -15.23
CA TYR A 97 -9.83 -5.16 -14.39
C TYR A 97 -8.55 -5.66 -13.73
N SER A 98 -8.36 -6.97 -13.56
CA SER A 98 -7.07 -7.52 -13.16
C SER A 98 -6.84 -8.96 -13.61
N ARG A 99 -6.16 -9.10 -14.74
CA ARG A 99 -5.61 -10.39 -15.18
C ARG A 99 -4.48 -10.84 -14.27
N VAL A 100 -3.71 -9.89 -13.76
CA VAL A 100 -2.57 -10.15 -12.88
C VAL A 100 -3.05 -10.77 -11.57
N PHE A 101 -4.10 -10.22 -10.94
CA PHE A 101 -4.67 -10.78 -9.72
C PHE A 101 -5.19 -12.22 -9.93
N LYS A 102 -5.92 -12.47 -11.02
CA LYS A 102 -6.42 -13.82 -11.31
C LYS A 102 -5.27 -14.82 -11.60
N LYS A 103 -4.19 -14.38 -12.26
CA LYS A 103 -2.99 -15.19 -12.44
C LYS A 103 -2.26 -15.45 -11.11
N PHE A 104 -2.16 -14.46 -10.23
CA PHE A 104 -1.59 -14.63 -8.90
C PHE A 104 -2.37 -15.68 -8.10
N LEU A 105 -3.70 -15.58 -8.08
CA LEU A 105 -4.57 -16.55 -7.39
C LEU A 105 -4.51 -17.97 -7.99
N SER A 106 -4.02 -18.14 -9.23
CA SER A 106 -3.83 -19.44 -9.85
C SER A 106 -2.51 -20.12 -9.46
N ARG A 107 -1.60 -19.40 -8.77
CA ARG A 107 -0.33 -19.95 -8.28
C ARG A 107 -0.54 -20.80 -7.02
N ASP A 108 0.44 -21.64 -6.71
CA ASP A 108 0.52 -22.30 -5.40
C ASP A 108 1.07 -21.29 -4.38
N LEU A 109 0.17 -20.80 -3.51
CA LEU A 109 0.48 -19.78 -2.52
C LEU A 109 0.50 -20.32 -1.09
N GLN A 110 0.27 -21.62 -0.87
CA GLN A 110 0.19 -22.22 0.46
C GLN A 110 1.54 -22.30 1.16
N GLY A 111 2.64 -22.41 0.39
CA GLY A 111 4.00 -22.51 0.93
C GLY A 111 4.56 -21.22 1.55
N TYR A 112 3.93 -20.06 1.31
CA TYR A 112 4.38 -18.79 1.86
C TYR A 112 3.92 -18.60 3.30
N LYS A 113 4.73 -17.89 4.11
CA LYS A 113 4.37 -17.52 5.49
C LYS A 113 3.10 -16.68 5.55
N ALA A 114 2.93 -15.79 4.59
CA ALA A 114 1.73 -15.01 4.32
C ALA A 114 1.72 -14.57 2.86
N ILE A 115 0.56 -14.12 2.40
CA ILE A 115 0.42 -13.43 1.11
C ILE A 115 -0.37 -12.14 1.33
N ARG A 116 -0.20 -11.17 0.45
CA ARG A 116 -0.96 -9.94 0.59
C ARG A 116 -1.57 -9.43 -0.71
N GLY A 117 -2.65 -8.68 -0.52
CA GLY A 117 -3.23 -7.81 -1.52
C GLY A 117 -3.04 -6.34 -1.17
N GLN A 118 -3.57 -5.49 -2.01
CA GLN A 118 -3.61 -4.05 -1.82
C GLN A 118 -4.85 -3.44 -2.50
N ILE A 119 -5.27 -2.30 -1.97
CA ILE A 119 -6.34 -1.48 -2.54
C ILE A 119 -6.05 -0.01 -2.27
N THR A 120 -6.40 0.86 -3.21
CA THR A 120 -6.37 2.31 -2.94
C THR A 120 -7.42 2.65 -1.90
N GLY A 121 -7.02 3.37 -0.86
CA GLY A 121 -7.93 3.77 0.20
C GLY A 121 -8.87 4.91 -0.19
N PRO A 122 -9.96 5.09 0.58
CA PRO A 122 -11.03 6.01 0.22
C PRO A 122 -10.62 7.49 0.22
N VAL A 123 -9.68 7.87 1.08
CA VAL A 123 -9.20 9.26 1.12
C VAL A 123 -8.38 9.57 -0.13
N SER A 124 -7.42 8.70 -0.46
CA SER A 124 -6.59 8.85 -1.66
C SER A 124 -7.41 8.82 -2.95
N PHE A 125 -8.35 7.88 -3.02
CA PHE A 125 -9.26 7.77 -4.15
C PHE A 125 -10.13 9.02 -4.28
N GLY A 126 -10.74 9.45 -3.18
CA GLY A 126 -11.64 10.60 -3.14
C GLY A 126 -10.97 11.93 -3.48
N PHE A 127 -9.67 12.12 -3.17
CA PHE A 127 -8.91 13.27 -3.62
C PHE A 127 -8.47 13.19 -5.09
N LYS A 128 -8.20 12.00 -5.59
CA LYS A 128 -7.68 11.79 -6.95
C LYS A 128 -8.76 11.92 -8.02
N VAL A 129 -9.95 11.42 -7.73
CA VAL A 129 -11.06 11.41 -8.68
C VAL A 129 -11.81 12.74 -8.61
N LEU A 130 -11.97 13.39 -9.75
CA LEU A 130 -12.58 14.70 -9.87
C LEU A 130 -13.96 14.58 -10.55
N ASP A 131 -14.88 15.43 -10.12
CA ASP A 131 -16.16 15.61 -10.78
C ASP A 131 -16.04 16.48 -12.06
N GLU A 132 -17.16 16.72 -12.73
CA GLU A 132 -17.26 17.56 -13.93
C GLU A 132 -16.87 19.03 -13.70
N THR A 133 -16.79 19.48 -12.43
CA THR A 133 -16.34 20.83 -12.03
C THR A 133 -14.89 20.86 -11.59
N PHE A 134 -14.17 19.75 -11.73
CA PHE A 134 -12.80 19.54 -11.26
C PHE A 134 -12.65 19.60 -9.73
N LYS A 135 -13.71 19.31 -9.00
CA LYS A 135 -13.69 19.20 -7.54
C LYS A 135 -13.49 17.72 -7.14
N PRO A 136 -12.59 17.40 -6.19
CA PRO A 136 -12.42 16.04 -5.69
C PRO A 136 -13.71 15.48 -5.07
N ILE A 137 -14.04 14.23 -5.38
CA ILE A 137 -15.29 13.61 -4.92
C ILE A 137 -15.37 13.43 -3.42
N ILE A 138 -14.24 13.50 -2.71
CA ILE A 138 -14.20 13.47 -1.24
C ILE A 138 -15.03 14.61 -0.60
N TYR A 139 -15.27 15.69 -1.34
CA TYR A 139 -16.08 16.83 -0.88
C TYR A 139 -17.57 16.70 -1.23
N ASN A 140 -17.98 15.64 -1.91
CA ASN A 140 -19.37 15.29 -2.11
C ASN A 140 -19.77 14.29 -1.02
N GLU A 141 -20.57 14.72 -0.04
CA GLU A 141 -20.88 13.93 1.16
C GLU A 141 -21.56 12.61 0.84
N GLU A 142 -22.47 12.58 -0.16
CA GLU A 142 -23.16 11.34 -0.56
C GLU A 142 -22.19 10.36 -1.24
N ALA A 143 -21.43 10.85 -2.21
CA ALA A 143 -20.43 10.04 -2.90
C ALA A 143 -19.34 9.56 -1.92
N LYS A 144 -18.88 10.40 -0.98
CA LYS A 144 -17.92 10.06 0.06
C LYS A 144 -18.42 8.92 0.94
N THR A 145 -19.65 9.01 1.43
CA THR A 145 -20.24 7.97 2.31
C THR A 145 -20.28 6.61 1.60
N ILE A 146 -20.74 6.59 0.35
CA ILE A 146 -20.78 5.38 -0.46
C ILE A 146 -19.36 4.88 -0.77
N LEU A 147 -18.41 5.78 -1.05
CA LEU A 147 -17.03 5.45 -1.38
C LEU A 147 -16.33 4.70 -0.24
N PHE A 148 -16.50 5.15 1.00
CA PHE A 148 -15.89 4.51 2.17
C PHE A 148 -16.44 3.10 2.37
N ASP A 149 -17.76 2.91 2.31
CA ASP A 149 -18.39 1.59 2.39
C ASP A 149 -17.98 0.68 1.22
N PHE A 150 -17.97 1.23 0.00
CA PHE A 150 -17.61 0.49 -1.20
C PHE A 150 -16.17 -0.06 -1.15
N ILE A 151 -15.21 0.80 -0.82
CA ILE A 151 -13.79 0.39 -0.75
C ILE A 151 -13.58 -0.59 0.40
N GLN A 152 -14.27 -0.42 1.53
CA GLN A 152 -14.22 -1.37 2.65
C GLN A 152 -14.70 -2.76 2.22
N LYS A 153 -15.85 -2.86 1.56
CA LYS A 153 -16.40 -4.12 1.06
C LYS A 153 -15.49 -4.74 -0.01
N LYS A 154 -14.93 -3.91 -0.90
CA LYS A 154 -13.99 -4.37 -1.93
C LYS A 154 -12.70 -4.93 -1.33
N ALA A 155 -12.16 -4.29 -0.28
CA ALA A 155 -11.02 -4.81 0.48
C ALA A 155 -11.35 -6.16 1.14
N ASN A 156 -12.54 -6.27 1.73
CA ASN A 156 -13.00 -7.49 2.41
C ASN A 156 -13.17 -8.65 1.41
N VAL A 157 -13.75 -8.41 0.24
CA VAL A 157 -13.86 -9.44 -0.82
C VAL A 157 -12.48 -9.88 -1.28
N GLN A 158 -11.56 -8.95 -1.55
CA GLN A 158 -10.18 -9.30 -1.92
C GLN A 158 -9.50 -10.13 -0.81
N TYR A 159 -9.69 -9.75 0.45
CA TYR A 159 -9.17 -10.52 1.58
C TYR A 159 -9.70 -11.97 1.58
N GLN A 160 -10.99 -12.19 1.36
CA GLN A 160 -11.56 -13.53 1.33
C GLN A 160 -11.03 -14.37 0.16
N GLU A 161 -10.85 -13.78 -1.04
CA GLU A 161 -10.23 -14.45 -2.18
C GLU A 161 -8.77 -14.88 -1.88
N LEU A 162 -7.99 -14.02 -1.23
CA LEU A 162 -6.61 -14.31 -0.82
C LEU A 162 -6.57 -15.36 0.30
N LYS A 163 -7.42 -15.22 1.30
CA LYS A 163 -7.51 -16.16 2.43
C LYS A 163 -7.84 -17.57 1.99
N ALA A 164 -8.64 -17.72 0.93
CA ALA A 164 -8.90 -19.03 0.33
C ALA A 164 -7.63 -19.69 -0.26
N LYS A 165 -6.58 -18.93 -0.53
CA LYS A 165 -5.29 -19.40 -1.04
C LYS A 165 -4.24 -19.56 0.05
N ASN A 166 -4.25 -18.70 1.05
CA ASN A 166 -3.34 -18.79 2.20
C ASN A 166 -4.04 -18.20 3.44
N GLN A 167 -4.13 -18.97 4.52
CA GLN A 167 -4.84 -18.56 5.74
C GLN A 167 -4.23 -17.33 6.43
N ASN A 168 -2.97 -17.02 6.14
CA ASN A 168 -2.26 -15.85 6.67
C ASN A 168 -2.30 -14.67 5.68
N ALA A 169 -3.33 -14.58 4.87
CA ALA A 169 -3.50 -13.46 3.95
C ALA A 169 -3.86 -12.16 4.67
N PHE A 170 -3.51 -11.04 4.07
CA PHE A 170 -3.99 -9.71 4.47
C PHE A 170 -4.07 -8.78 3.25
N VAL A 171 -4.81 -7.69 3.41
CA VAL A 171 -4.86 -6.62 2.42
C VAL A 171 -4.36 -5.35 3.08
N TRP A 172 -3.45 -4.63 2.43
CA TRP A 172 -3.18 -3.29 2.86
C TRP A 172 -3.86 -2.23 2.01
N VAL A 173 -4.25 -1.16 2.72
CA VAL A 173 -4.88 0.00 2.13
C VAL A 173 -3.80 1.02 1.81
N ASP A 174 -3.64 1.38 0.54
CA ASP A 174 -2.68 2.39 0.09
C ASP A 174 -3.31 3.78 0.22
N GLU A 175 -2.82 4.58 1.19
CA GLU A 175 -3.42 5.85 1.58
C GLU A 175 -2.45 7.05 1.61
N PRO A 176 -1.76 7.36 0.50
CA PRO A 176 -0.93 8.57 0.46
C PRO A 176 -1.73 9.86 0.71
N GLY A 177 -3.04 9.85 0.46
CA GLY A 177 -3.94 10.98 0.69
C GLY A 177 -4.15 11.35 2.17
N LEU A 178 -3.86 10.44 3.12
CA LEU A 178 -3.94 10.76 4.54
C LEU A 178 -3.00 11.90 4.95
N GLY A 179 -1.88 12.08 4.26
CA GLY A 179 -1.00 13.22 4.49
C GLY A 179 -1.69 14.57 4.31
N TYR A 180 -2.67 14.65 3.41
CA TYR A 180 -3.45 15.89 3.18
C TYR A 180 -4.47 16.18 4.28
N VAL A 181 -4.98 15.16 4.97
CA VAL A 181 -5.96 15.31 6.06
C VAL A 181 -5.37 16.12 7.22
N PHE A 182 -4.07 16.00 7.44
CA PHE A 182 -3.35 16.74 8.49
C PHE A 182 -2.82 18.09 8.02
N SER A 183 -2.89 18.39 6.72
CA SER A 183 -2.54 19.70 6.21
C SER A 183 -3.79 20.59 6.31
N GLY A 184 -3.71 21.67 7.05
CA GLY A 184 -4.81 22.66 7.14
C GLY A 184 -5.21 23.29 5.81
N LEU A 185 -4.56 22.90 4.72
CA LEU A 185 -4.81 23.36 3.35
C LEU A 185 -5.85 22.51 2.61
N SER A 186 -6.16 21.29 3.08
CA SER A 186 -7.06 20.37 2.38
C SER A 186 -8.53 20.79 2.42
N GLY A 187 -8.93 21.59 3.43
CA GLY A 187 -10.35 21.93 3.67
C GLY A 187 -11.21 20.72 4.08
N TYR A 188 -10.63 19.54 4.19
CA TYR A 188 -11.29 18.37 4.75
C TYR A 188 -11.16 18.44 6.28
N ASN A 189 -12.29 18.52 7.00
CA ASN A 189 -12.28 18.69 8.45
C ASN A 189 -11.56 17.50 9.09
N ASP A 190 -10.44 17.76 9.73
CA ASP A 190 -9.53 16.75 10.26
C ASP A 190 -10.19 15.84 11.31
N GLN A 191 -11.12 16.34 12.12
CA GLN A 191 -11.81 15.53 13.13
C GLN A 191 -12.79 14.55 12.49
N HIS A 192 -13.66 15.02 11.60
CA HIS A 192 -14.59 14.15 10.87
C HIS A 192 -13.84 13.16 9.98
N ALA A 193 -12.79 13.61 9.32
CA ALA A 193 -11.94 12.75 8.52
C ALA A 193 -11.33 11.60 9.34
N LYS A 194 -10.87 11.90 10.57
CA LYS A 194 -10.33 10.88 11.49
C LYS A 194 -11.39 9.88 11.93
N GLU A 195 -12.61 10.35 12.23
CA GLU A 195 -13.74 9.49 12.62
C GLU A 195 -14.18 8.61 11.46
N ASP A 196 -14.36 9.16 10.25
CA ASP A 196 -14.71 8.41 9.03
C ASP A 196 -13.66 7.34 8.76
N TYR A 197 -12.38 7.72 8.84
CA TYR A 197 -11.29 6.78 8.56
C TYR A 197 -11.13 5.70 9.63
N TYR A 198 -11.33 6.05 10.91
CA TYR A 198 -11.36 5.07 11.98
C TYR A 198 -12.47 4.03 11.76
N ASN A 199 -13.68 4.48 11.43
CA ASN A 199 -14.81 3.59 11.14
C ASN A 199 -14.54 2.68 9.93
N PHE A 200 -13.92 3.24 8.88
CA PHE A 200 -13.47 2.47 7.72
C PHE A 200 -12.51 1.34 8.13
N ILE A 201 -11.47 1.65 8.91
CA ILE A 201 -10.51 0.65 9.41
C ILE A 201 -11.21 -0.42 10.27
N GLN A 202 -12.16 -0.01 11.14
CA GLN A 202 -12.85 -0.98 12.02
C GLN A 202 -13.67 -2.00 11.22
N GLY A 203 -14.22 -1.66 10.08
CA GLY A 203 -15.01 -2.57 9.24
C GLY A 203 -14.19 -3.46 8.30
N LEU A 204 -12.85 -3.30 8.25
CA LEU A 204 -11.99 -4.21 7.48
C LEU A 204 -11.91 -5.58 8.14
N GLU A 205 -11.95 -6.62 7.33
CA GLU A 205 -11.77 -8.01 7.73
C GLU A 205 -10.30 -8.44 7.71
N GLY A 206 -9.93 -9.40 8.54
CA GLY A 206 -8.58 -9.92 8.65
C GLY A 206 -7.60 -8.96 9.29
N PRO A 207 -6.28 -9.23 9.16
CA PRO A 207 -5.27 -8.31 9.62
C PRO A 207 -5.34 -6.99 8.85
N LYS A 208 -5.52 -5.88 9.58
CA LYS A 208 -5.72 -4.54 9.03
C LYS A 208 -4.39 -3.91 8.67
N GLY A 209 -4.08 -3.87 7.39
CA GLY A 209 -2.84 -3.28 6.86
C GLY A 209 -3.08 -1.87 6.31
N LEU A 210 -2.14 -0.97 6.58
CA LEU A 210 -2.13 0.39 6.04
C LEU A 210 -0.76 0.69 5.46
N HIS A 211 -0.72 1.27 4.25
CA HIS A 211 0.50 1.81 3.65
C HIS A 211 0.38 3.30 3.41
N LEU A 212 1.42 4.04 3.80
CA LEU A 212 1.54 5.48 3.60
C LEU A 212 2.92 5.85 3.07
N CYS A 213 2.98 6.45 1.88
CA CYS A 213 4.21 6.96 1.28
C CYS A 213 4.30 8.50 1.28
N ALA A 214 3.68 9.15 2.25
CA ALA A 214 3.67 10.60 2.48
C ALA A 214 4.22 10.92 3.88
N ASP A 215 4.21 12.19 4.28
CA ASP A 215 4.58 12.60 5.63
C ASP A 215 3.81 11.82 6.70
N VAL A 216 4.53 11.23 7.64
CA VAL A 216 4.01 10.22 8.55
C VAL A 216 3.84 10.79 9.96
N ASN A 217 2.59 10.83 10.43
CA ASN A 217 2.30 10.99 11.85
C ASN A 217 2.14 9.60 12.49
N LEU A 218 3.26 8.96 12.87
CA LEU A 218 3.25 7.61 13.43
C LEU A 218 2.31 7.45 14.63
N PRO A 219 2.31 8.34 15.65
CA PRO A 219 1.40 8.20 16.79
C PRO A 219 -0.06 8.04 16.37
N TYR A 220 -0.53 8.91 15.47
CA TYR A 220 -1.92 8.83 14.99
C TYR A 220 -2.20 7.52 14.22
N LEU A 221 -1.32 7.14 13.29
CA LEU A 221 -1.53 5.95 12.46
C LEU A 221 -1.58 4.67 13.31
N LEU A 222 -0.70 4.57 14.31
CA LEU A 222 -0.61 3.42 15.20
C LEU A 222 -1.80 3.29 16.17
N GLU A 223 -2.57 4.37 16.36
CA GLU A 223 -3.79 4.40 17.20
C GLU A 223 -5.08 4.07 16.41
N LEU A 224 -5.02 3.97 15.08
CA LEU A 224 -6.18 3.65 14.23
C LEU A 224 -6.76 2.24 14.43
N GLY A 225 -6.10 1.38 15.20
CA GLY A 225 -6.50 -0.01 15.36
C GLY A 225 -6.07 -0.91 14.20
N ILE A 226 -5.07 -0.46 13.44
CA ILE A 226 -4.38 -1.29 12.44
C ILE A 226 -3.44 -2.30 13.13
N GLU A 227 -3.03 -3.30 12.40
CA GLU A 227 -2.16 -4.37 12.89
C GLU A 227 -0.86 -4.46 12.10
N ILE A 228 -0.86 -3.93 10.87
CA ILE A 228 0.31 -3.84 10.01
C ILE A 228 0.41 -2.41 9.47
N LEU A 229 1.51 -1.72 9.77
CA LEU A 229 1.80 -0.40 9.20
C LEU A 229 2.98 -0.52 8.24
N SER A 230 2.82 0.01 7.03
CA SER A 230 3.89 0.22 6.06
C SER A 230 4.06 1.71 5.79
N PHE A 231 5.29 2.21 5.81
CA PHE A 231 5.56 3.61 5.53
C PHE A 231 6.95 3.84 4.96
N ASP A 232 7.18 5.01 4.36
CA ASP A 232 8.48 5.45 3.85
C ASP A 232 9.42 5.79 5.01
N ALA A 233 10.13 4.77 5.50
CA ALA A 233 11.12 4.93 6.56
C ALA A 233 12.44 5.56 6.07
N PHE A 234 12.71 5.52 4.78
CA PHE A 234 13.91 6.16 4.21
C PHE A 234 13.81 7.67 4.26
N GLN A 235 12.63 8.23 3.99
CA GLN A 235 12.40 9.68 3.96
C GLN A 235 12.54 10.35 5.32
N ILE A 236 12.22 9.65 6.42
CA ILE A 236 12.30 10.26 7.76
C ILE A 236 13.74 10.60 8.19
N GLY A 237 14.75 9.98 7.58
CA GLY A 237 16.18 10.25 7.79
C GLY A 237 16.71 9.87 9.18
N PHE A 238 15.92 10.03 10.24
CA PHE A 238 16.18 9.59 11.62
C PHE A 238 14.87 9.29 12.34
N MET A 239 14.91 8.42 13.35
CA MET A 239 13.74 8.12 14.18
C MET A 239 13.54 9.21 15.25
N PRO A 240 12.45 9.99 15.21
CA PRO A 240 12.15 10.95 16.26
C PRO A 240 11.91 10.24 17.60
N LYS A 241 12.54 10.74 18.67
CA LYS A 241 12.40 10.13 20.01
C LYS A 241 10.95 10.12 20.52
N GLU A 242 10.19 11.13 20.16
CA GLU A 242 8.77 11.27 20.47
C GLU A 242 7.89 10.16 19.86
N TYR A 243 8.36 9.50 18.81
CA TYR A 243 7.64 8.37 18.19
C TYR A 243 7.93 7.02 18.86
N ALA A 244 9.03 6.92 19.61
CA ALA A 244 9.48 5.67 20.19
C ALA A 244 8.41 5.02 21.10
N GLY A 245 7.71 5.81 21.89
CA GLY A 245 6.63 5.33 22.76
C GLY A 245 5.50 4.67 22.00
N SER A 246 4.94 5.37 21.01
CA SER A 246 3.83 4.84 20.19
C SER A 246 4.23 3.60 19.40
N VAL A 247 5.45 3.57 18.84
CA VAL A 247 5.98 2.40 18.14
C VAL A 247 6.12 1.20 19.10
N SER A 248 6.69 1.44 20.30
CA SER A 248 6.84 0.39 21.31
C SER A 248 5.50 -0.19 21.76
N GLU A 249 4.50 0.67 22.01
CA GLU A 249 3.14 0.25 22.37
C GLU A 249 2.48 -0.61 21.29
N PHE A 250 2.61 -0.19 20.03
CA PHE A 250 2.09 -0.92 18.88
C PHE A 250 2.74 -2.32 18.75
N LEU A 251 4.06 -2.39 18.86
CA LEU A 251 4.78 -3.66 18.79
C LEU A 251 4.45 -4.57 19.97
N LYS A 252 4.31 -4.03 21.20
CA LYS A 252 3.91 -4.81 22.40
C LYS A 252 2.51 -5.42 22.24
N LYS A 253 1.61 -4.76 21.48
CA LYS A 253 0.28 -5.31 21.15
C LYS A 253 0.31 -6.36 20.04
N GLY A 254 1.48 -6.68 19.49
CA GLY A 254 1.66 -7.68 18.43
C GLY A 254 1.63 -7.10 17.01
N GLY A 255 1.65 -5.78 16.88
CA GLY A 255 1.69 -5.09 15.59
C GLY A 255 2.96 -5.39 14.80
N VAL A 256 2.90 -5.22 13.49
CA VAL A 256 4.00 -5.43 12.53
C VAL A 256 4.27 -4.14 11.78
N ILE A 257 5.53 -3.77 11.65
CA ILE A 257 5.93 -2.59 10.86
C ILE A 257 6.71 -3.02 9.62
N SER A 258 6.22 -2.63 8.46
CA SER A 258 6.92 -2.74 7.19
C SER A 258 7.72 -1.46 6.94
N TRP A 259 9.03 -1.58 7.13
CA TRP A 259 9.97 -0.47 7.03
C TRP A 259 10.38 -0.25 5.58
N GLY A 260 9.85 0.80 4.95
CA GLY A 260 10.20 1.23 3.61
C GLY A 260 11.58 1.87 3.57
N ILE A 261 12.64 1.06 3.65
CA ILE A 261 14.01 1.56 3.80
C ILE A 261 14.79 1.60 2.47
N VAL A 262 14.34 0.85 1.46
CA VAL A 262 15.01 0.83 0.16
C VAL A 262 14.43 1.93 -0.74
N PRO A 263 15.21 2.97 -1.09
CA PRO A 263 14.73 4.03 -1.97
C PRO A 263 14.43 3.49 -3.37
N THR A 264 13.45 4.08 -4.04
CA THR A 264 13.00 3.68 -5.38
C THR A 264 13.35 4.71 -6.46
N GLU A 265 13.97 5.82 -6.08
CA GLU A 265 14.52 6.81 -7.01
C GLU A 265 15.93 6.36 -7.46
N SER A 266 16.16 6.27 -8.77
CA SER A 266 17.39 5.71 -9.32
C SER A 266 18.65 6.46 -8.85
N SER A 267 18.61 7.78 -8.84
CA SER A 267 19.73 8.63 -8.41
C SER A 267 20.14 8.36 -6.95
N ILE A 268 19.17 8.02 -6.11
CA ILE A 268 19.39 7.73 -4.69
C ILE A 268 19.77 6.25 -4.50
N LEU A 269 19.03 5.33 -5.13
CA LEU A 269 19.29 3.89 -5.00
C LEU A 269 20.70 3.50 -5.44
N LEU A 270 21.20 4.11 -6.53
CA LEU A 270 22.51 3.78 -7.09
C LEU A 270 23.69 4.15 -6.18
N ILE A 271 23.51 5.06 -5.23
CA ILE A 271 24.55 5.48 -4.27
C ILE A 271 24.39 4.85 -2.89
N GLN A 272 23.37 3.98 -2.71
CA GLN A 272 23.18 3.21 -1.48
C GLN A 272 23.82 1.83 -1.58
N THR A 273 24.05 1.24 -0.40
CA THR A 273 24.40 -0.18 -0.28
C THR A 273 23.46 -0.84 0.76
N PRO A 274 23.22 -2.16 0.64
CA PRO A 274 22.41 -2.89 1.61
C PRO A 274 22.88 -2.74 3.06
N GLU A 275 24.20 -2.73 3.30
CA GLU A 275 24.80 -2.60 4.64
C GLU A 275 24.48 -1.23 5.24
N LYS A 276 24.57 -0.15 4.42
CA LYS A 276 24.26 1.20 4.88
C LYS A 276 22.79 1.34 5.24
N LEU A 277 21.89 0.78 4.42
CA LEU A 277 20.45 0.82 4.67
C LEU A 277 20.07 -0.04 5.90
N ALA A 278 20.65 -1.22 6.06
CA ALA A 278 20.50 -2.06 7.24
C ALA A 278 21.00 -1.37 8.52
N SER A 279 22.14 -0.66 8.43
CA SER A 279 22.66 0.13 9.55
C SER A 279 21.74 1.30 9.90
N THR A 280 21.23 2.02 8.90
CA THR A 280 20.27 3.11 9.12
C THR A 280 19.03 2.61 9.84
N LEU A 281 18.45 1.48 9.40
CA LEU A 281 17.28 0.90 10.03
C LEU A 281 17.58 0.41 11.45
N SER A 282 18.75 -0.21 11.68
CA SER A 282 19.16 -0.61 13.03
C SER A 282 19.28 0.58 13.97
N ASN A 283 19.80 1.72 13.50
CA ASN A 283 19.87 2.95 14.32
C ASN A 283 18.47 3.45 14.70
N TYR A 284 17.46 3.32 13.82
CA TYR A 284 16.07 3.66 14.18
C TYR A 284 15.56 2.75 15.31
N TRP A 285 15.85 1.46 15.24
CA TRP A 285 15.45 0.51 16.27
C TRP A 285 16.18 0.72 17.59
N GLU A 286 17.46 1.13 17.55
CA GLU A 286 18.24 1.52 18.74
C GLU A 286 17.60 2.73 19.44
N VAL A 287 17.16 3.76 18.69
CA VAL A 287 16.44 4.89 19.30
C VAL A 287 15.14 4.44 19.99
N ILE A 288 14.39 3.52 19.38
CA ILE A 288 13.16 2.96 19.99
C ILE A 288 13.53 2.17 21.26
N SER A 289 14.51 1.29 21.18
CA SER A 289 14.96 0.45 22.29
C SER A 289 15.46 1.28 23.48
N ASP A 290 16.34 2.27 23.23
CA ASP A 290 16.95 3.11 24.25
C ASP A 290 15.93 3.97 25.00
N ASN A 291 14.86 4.41 24.31
CA ASN A 291 13.83 5.27 24.92
C ASN A 291 12.67 4.49 25.55
N THR A 292 12.54 3.17 25.29
CA THR A 292 11.37 2.39 25.75
C THR A 292 11.70 1.09 26.45
N GLY A 293 12.96 0.64 26.37
CA GLY A 293 13.39 -0.65 26.88
C GLY A 293 12.90 -1.86 26.06
N LEU A 294 12.29 -1.65 24.89
CA LEU A 294 11.87 -2.73 24.01
C LEU A 294 13.11 -3.41 23.41
N ALA A 295 13.19 -4.74 23.49
CA ALA A 295 14.34 -5.47 22.97
C ALA A 295 14.48 -5.31 21.44
N LEU A 296 15.69 -5.05 20.96
CA LEU A 296 15.98 -4.92 19.51
C LEU A 296 15.54 -6.16 18.73
N ARG A 297 15.76 -7.35 19.30
CA ARG A 297 15.31 -8.61 18.69
C ARG A 297 13.80 -8.64 18.50
N GLN A 298 13.01 -8.16 19.46
CA GLN A 298 11.55 -8.09 19.32
C GLN A 298 11.13 -7.13 18.21
N ILE A 299 11.82 -5.99 18.06
CA ILE A 299 11.55 -5.05 16.96
C ILE A 299 11.83 -5.74 15.62
N ALA A 300 12.95 -6.47 15.52
CA ALA A 300 13.33 -7.20 14.32
C ALA A 300 12.37 -8.37 13.99
N GLU A 301 11.90 -9.10 15.00
CA GLU A 301 10.89 -10.17 14.84
C GLU A 301 9.56 -9.65 14.26
N GLN A 302 9.22 -8.38 14.52
CA GLN A 302 7.99 -7.71 14.06
C GLN A 302 8.23 -6.75 12.89
N ALA A 303 9.40 -6.80 12.24
CA ALA A 303 9.75 -5.97 11.12
C ALA A 303 9.59 -6.71 9.78
N LEU A 304 8.98 -6.04 8.80
CA LEU A 304 9.10 -6.35 7.38
C LEU A 304 10.02 -5.32 6.73
N ILE A 305 10.70 -5.73 5.66
CA ILE A 305 11.58 -4.87 4.88
C ILE A 305 10.93 -4.64 3.52
N ALA A 306 10.80 -3.36 3.15
CA ALA A 306 10.08 -2.96 1.95
C ALA A 306 10.81 -1.82 1.20
N PRO A 307 10.47 -1.58 -0.08
CA PRO A 307 10.82 -0.33 -0.74
C PRO A 307 10.12 0.85 -0.05
N ALA A 308 10.74 2.03 -0.12
CA ALA A 308 10.20 3.25 0.48
C ALA A 308 8.87 3.67 -0.16
N ARG A 309 8.75 3.48 -1.48
CA ARG A 309 7.57 3.86 -2.27
C ARG A 309 7.32 2.83 -3.37
N CYS A 310 6.25 3.04 -4.16
CA CYS A 310 6.05 2.29 -5.39
C CYS A 310 7.17 2.55 -6.39
N CYS A 311 7.48 1.54 -7.20
CA CYS A 311 8.59 1.55 -8.15
C CYS A 311 8.15 1.92 -9.58
N LEU A 312 7.13 2.77 -9.73
CA LEU A 312 6.55 3.05 -11.05
C LEU A 312 7.31 4.10 -11.86
N ARG A 313 7.88 5.11 -11.19
CA ARG A 313 8.62 6.18 -11.84
C ARG A 313 9.76 6.64 -10.96
N ASP A 314 10.84 7.02 -11.62
CA ASP A 314 11.95 7.74 -11.06
C ASP A 314 11.52 9.19 -10.73
N ILE A 315 10.90 9.37 -9.54
CA ILE A 315 10.41 10.67 -9.09
C ILE A 315 11.61 11.59 -8.87
N GLY A 316 11.86 12.50 -9.79
CA GLY A 316 12.98 13.47 -9.71
C GLY A 316 13.66 13.73 -11.02
N THR A 317 13.47 12.90 -12.02
CA THR A 317 13.91 13.18 -13.37
C THR A 317 12.77 13.78 -14.19
N GLU A 318 12.44 15.05 -13.99
CA GLU A 318 11.93 15.89 -15.07
C GLU A 318 13.03 16.06 -16.13
N THR A 319 13.54 14.96 -16.65
CA THR A 319 14.24 14.99 -17.90
C THR A 319 13.18 15.10 -18.97
N THR A 320 13.05 16.25 -19.54
CA THR A 320 12.43 16.57 -20.82
C THR A 320 13.12 15.80 -21.97
N GLY A 321 13.30 14.51 -21.81
CA GLY A 321 13.83 13.56 -22.75
C GLY A 321 13.36 12.19 -22.36
N LYS A 322 12.56 11.54 -23.22
CA LYS A 322 12.29 10.11 -23.12
C LYS A 322 13.63 9.41 -22.90
N CYS A 323 13.81 8.77 -21.76
CA CYS A 323 14.97 7.90 -21.56
C CYS A 323 14.84 6.78 -22.62
N GLU A 324 15.72 6.79 -23.61
CA GLU A 324 15.69 5.86 -24.76
C GLU A 324 16.20 4.46 -24.40
N ILE A 325 16.47 4.19 -23.10
CA ILE A 325 16.91 2.87 -22.66
C ILE A 325 15.65 2.08 -22.26
N PRO A 326 15.26 1.08 -23.06
CA PRO A 326 14.13 0.22 -22.70
C PRO A 326 14.35 -0.44 -21.33
N ASN A 327 13.32 -0.50 -20.50
CA ASN A 327 13.29 -1.25 -19.24
C ASN A 327 14.20 -0.71 -18.11
N VAL A 328 14.55 0.58 -18.10
CA VAL A 328 15.34 1.16 -16.98
C VAL A 328 14.58 1.07 -15.66
N GLU A 329 13.29 1.36 -15.66
CA GLU A 329 12.45 1.28 -14.46
C GLU A 329 12.32 -0.16 -13.94
N GLU A 330 12.20 -1.16 -14.82
CA GLU A 330 12.17 -2.58 -14.44
C GLU A 330 13.45 -3.01 -13.74
N LYS A 331 14.62 -2.57 -14.24
CA LYS A 331 15.93 -2.84 -13.61
C LYS A 331 16.08 -2.18 -12.24
N ILE A 332 15.45 -1.02 -12.04
CA ILE A 332 15.42 -0.37 -10.71
C ILE A 332 14.66 -1.24 -9.73
N VAL A 333 13.52 -1.81 -10.14
CA VAL A 333 12.75 -2.75 -9.31
C VAL A 333 13.57 -3.99 -8.98
N GLU A 334 14.20 -4.63 -9.97
CA GLU A 334 15.07 -5.79 -9.77
C GLU A 334 16.18 -5.49 -8.75
N LYS A 335 16.83 -4.34 -8.89
CA LYS A 335 17.88 -3.90 -7.96
C LYS A 335 17.32 -3.63 -6.57
N ALA A 336 16.17 -2.95 -6.47
CA ALA A 336 15.54 -2.70 -5.18
C ALA A 336 15.17 -4.01 -4.48
N PHE A 337 14.65 -5.00 -5.20
CA PHE A 337 14.30 -6.31 -4.64
C PHE A 337 15.54 -7.12 -4.23
N SER A 338 16.66 -7.04 -4.97
CA SER A 338 17.95 -7.59 -4.52
C SER A 338 18.36 -6.96 -3.19
N PHE A 339 18.26 -5.63 -3.06
CA PHE A 339 18.59 -4.94 -1.81
C PHE A 339 17.69 -5.37 -0.64
N LEU A 340 16.38 -5.60 -0.87
CA LEU A 340 15.50 -6.13 0.17
C LEU A 340 15.99 -7.46 0.71
N GLN A 341 16.37 -8.38 -0.17
CA GLN A 341 16.87 -9.72 0.21
C GLN A 341 18.18 -9.63 1.01
N GLU A 342 19.13 -8.81 0.53
CA GLU A 342 20.41 -8.61 1.19
C GLU A 342 20.25 -7.94 2.58
N ILE A 343 19.43 -6.89 2.68
CA ILE A 343 19.12 -6.23 3.96
C ILE A 343 18.43 -7.18 4.92
N SER A 344 17.46 -7.95 4.44
CA SER A 344 16.77 -8.96 5.23
C SER A 344 17.76 -9.98 5.81
N GLN A 345 18.69 -10.48 4.99
CA GLN A 345 19.73 -11.42 5.44
C GLN A 345 20.64 -10.79 6.50
N ILE A 346 21.16 -9.58 6.26
CA ILE A 346 22.02 -8.85 7.21
C ILE A 346 21.34 -8.69 8.57
N LEU A 347 20.05 -8.30 8.56
CA LEU A 347 19.29 -8.07 9.79
C LEU A 347 18.96 -9.39 10.51
N ARG A 348 18.61 -10.44 9.78
CA ARG A 348 18.37 -11.77 10.34
C ARG A 348 19.63 -12.33 11.02
N GLU A 349 20.79 -12.20 10.39
CA GLU A 349 22.07 -12.61 10.98
C GLU A 349 22.41 -11.75 12.22
N LYS A 350 22.24 -10.42 12.14
CA LYS A 350 22.52 -9.51 13.26
C LYS A 350 21.67 -9.79 14.50
N PHE A 351 20.40 -10.15 14.33
CA PHE A 351 19.44 -10.35 15.42
C PHE A 351 19.12 -11.83 15.70
N GLU A 352 19.82 -12.77 15.05
CA GLU A 352 19.68 -14.23 15.24
C GLU A 352 18.22 -14.72 15.01
N LEU A 353 17.61 -14.35 13.86
CA LEU A 353 16.22 -14.66 13.49
C LEU A 353 16.10 -15.89 12.58
#